data_10e7c6bf27d97f8cbb1cf379d44d32b5
#
_entry.id   10e7c6bf27d97f8cbb1cf379d44d32b5
#
_cell.length_a   1.000
_cell.length_b   1.000
_cell.length_c   1.000
_cell.angle_alpha   90.00
_cell.angle_beta   90.00
_cell.angle_gamma   90.00
#
_symmetry.space_group_name_H-M   'P 1'
#
loop_
_entity.id
_entity.type
_entity.pdbx_description
1 polymer ?
#
loop_
_entity_poly.entity_id
_entity_poly.type
_entity_poly.pdbx_seq_one_letter_code
_entity_poly.pdbx_strand_id
1 'polypeptide(L)'
;YMLTKVFGSAVFGVEATTITVEVNIDKGIGYHLVGLPDNAIKESSYRIAAALKNNGYALPGKKITINMAPADLRKEGSAYDLTLAIGILIASSQIKGDEIERYIIMGELSLDGSLQPIRGALPIAIKAKEEGFKGFFLPKQNAKEAAIVSDLDVYGVENLQEVIDFFEGKGTIEPTRIDTRAEFYKTLDFPEFDFSDVKGQESIKRCMEIAAAGGHNIILIGPPGAGKTMLAKRLPSILPPMTLREALETTKIHSVAGKLKEVGLMNQRPFRSPHHTISNVV
;
A
#
# COMPACT_ATOMS: atom_id res chain seq x y z
N TYR A 1 32.72 -2.21 -13.36
CA TYR A 1 31.65 -1.23 -13.06
C TYR A 1 30.34 -1.84 -13.51
N MET A 2 29.42 -2.04 -12.58
CA MET A 2 28.17 -2.74 -12.88
C MET A 2 27.03 -1.75 -12.69
N LEU A 3 26.37 -1.40 -13.77
CA LEU A 3 25.10 -0.69 -13.73
C LEU A 3 24.03 -1.72 -13.32
N THR A 4 23.35 -1.46 -12.21
CA THR A 4 22.27 -2.32 -11.72
C THR A 4 20.95 -1.58 -11.87
N LYS A 5 19.94 -2.30 -12.35
CA LYS A 5 18.56 -1.81 -12.42
C LYS A 5 17.70 -2.57 -11.43
N VAL A 6 16.95 -1.85 -10.65
CA VAL A 6 15.91 -2.38 -9.78
C VAL A 6 14.64 -1.55 -9.96
N PHE A 7 13.49 -2.11 -9.64
CA PHE A 7 12.21 -1.46 -9.89
C PHE A 7 11.45 -1.20 -8.60
N GLY A 8 11.00 0.04 -8.47
CA GLY A 8 10.03 0.47 -7.48
C GLY A 8 8.77 1.00 -8.15
N SER A 9 7.95 1.69 -7.41
CA SER A 9 6.72 2.30 -7.93
C SER A 9 6.38 3.58 -7.18
N ALA A 10 5.87 4.56 -7.89
CA ALA A 10 5.31 5.79 -7.34
C ALA A 10 3.79 5.74 -7.44
N VAL A 11 3.09 6.32 -6.47
CA VAL A 11 1.63 6.38 -6.45
C VAL A 11 1.18 7.83 -6.57
N PHE A 12 0.33 8.11 -7.56
CA PHE A 12 -0.29 9.42 -7.81
C PHE A 12 -1.81 9.26 -7.85
N GLY A 13 -2.50 9.96 -6.95
CA GLY A 13 -3.93 9.70 -6.77
C GLY A 13 -4.16 8.24 -6.39
N VAL A 14 -4.85 7.48 -7.23
CA VAL A 14 -5.13 6.05 -7.03
C VAL A 14 -4.41 5.14 -8.04
N GLU A 15 -3.52 5.71 -8.85
CA GLU A 15 -2.76 5.01 -9.88
C GLU A 15 -1.28 4.89 -9.49
N ALA A 16 -0.62 3.85 -9.96
CA ALA A 16 0.79 3.63 -9.77
C ALA A 16 1.58 3.74 -11.08
N THR A 17 2.80 4.20 -10.98
CA THR A 17 3.76 4.29 -12.10
C THR A 17 5.05 3.62 -11.69
N THR A 18 5.56 2.72 -12.52
CA THR A 18 6.81 2.02 -12.27
C THR A 18 7.99 2.98 -12.34
N ILE A 19 8.85 2.91 -11.35
CA ILE A 19 10.08 3.69 -11.24
C ILE A 19 11.28 2.77 -11.47
N THR A 20 12.06 3.07 -12.49
CA THR A 20 13.33 2.40 -12.72
C THR A 20 14.41 3.07 -11.87
N VAL A 21 15.04 2.32 -11.01
CA VAL A 21 16.15 2.78 -10.16
C VAL A 21 17.43 2.20 -10.72
N GLU A 22 18.29 3.05 -11.26
CA GLU A 22 19.59 2.69 -11.82
C GLU A 22 20.68 3.07 -10.81
N VAL A 23 21.45 2.09 -10.36
CA VAL A 23 22.53 2.30 -9.41
C VAL A 23 23.87 2.07 -10.09
N ASN A 24 24.72 3.08 -10.08
CA ASN A 24 26.09 3.02 -10.57
C ASN A 24 27.08 3.36 -9.45
N ILE A 25 28.14 2.53 -9.35
CA ILE A 25 29.21 2.72 -8.36
C ILE A 25 30.53 2.91 -9.05
N ASP A 26 31.15 4.08 -8.84
CA ASP A 26 32.40 4.50 -9.48
C ASP A 26 33.51 4.82 -8.46
N LYS A 27 34.71 5.12 -8.98
CA LYS A 27 35.83 5.67 -8.19
C LYS A 27 35.45 7.05 -7.67
N GLY A 28 35.83 7.33 -6.44
CA GLY A 28 35.55 8.59 -5.75
C GLY A 28 34.68 8.37 -4.53
N ILE A 29 34.25 9.47 -3.90
CA ILE A 29 33.42 9.46 -2.71
C ILE A 29 32.19 10.33 -2.99
N GLY A 30 31.01 9.86 -2.61
CA GLY A 30 29.78 10.64 -2.68
C GLY A 30 28.54 9.78 -2.86
N TYR A 31 27.39 10.35 -2.51
CA TYR A 31 26.09 9.76 -2.68
C TYR A 31 25.19 10.76 -3.41
N HIS A 32 24.81 10.43 -4.62
CA HIS A 32 24.08 11.31 -5.51
C HIS A 32 22.78 10.68 -5.97
N LEU A 33 21.67 11.37 -5.73
CA LEU A 33 20.33 10.97 -6.19
C LEU A 33 19.87 11.96 -7.26
N VAL A 34 19.44 11.46 -8.40
CA VAL A 34 18.84 12.23 -9.50
C VAL A 34 17.48 11.67 -9.89
N GLY A 35 16.64 12.46 -10.56
CA GLY A 35 15.28 12.06 -10.94
C GLY A 35 14.20 12.61 -10.00
N LEU A 36 14.37 13.84 -9.51
CA LEU A 36 13.43 14.56 -8.66
C LEU A 36 13.02 13.82 -7.35
N PRO A 37 13.99 13.30 -6.56
CA PRO A 37 13.67 12.75 -5.25
C PRO A 37 13.34 13.88 -4.26
N ASP A 38 12.38 13.62 -3.36
CA ASP A 38 12.08 14.52 -2.24
C ASP A 38 13.14 14.41 -1.11
N ASN A 39 12.93 15.16 -0.03
CA ASN A 39 13.84 15.14 1.11
C ASN A 39 13.84 13.79 1.83
N ALA A 40 12.69 13.11 1.94
CA ALA A 40 12.60 11.82 2.59
C ALA A 40 13.44 10.75 1.86
N ILE A 41 13.47 10.80 0.52
CA ILE A 41 14.34 9.92 -0.29
C ILE A 41 15.81 10.32 -0.14
N LYS A 42 16.14 11.60 -0.06
CA LYS A 42 17.52 12.06 0.17
C LYS A 42 18.07 11.60 1.53
N GLU A 43 17.21 11.57 2.56
CA GLU A 43 17.54 11.07 3.89
C GLU A 43 17.68 9.55 3.95
N SER A 44 17.21 8.82 2.95
CA SER A 44 17.30 7.36 2.88
C SER A 44 18.73 6.85 3.03
N SER A 45 19.73 7.61 2.58
CA SER A 45 21.14 7.24 2.70
C SER A 45 21.56 6.93 4.15
N TYR A 46 21.02 7.66 5.12
CA TYR A 46 21.31 7.44 6.55
C TYR A 46 20.62 6.17 7.06
N ARG A 47 19.35 5.96 6.69
CA ARG A 47 18.61 4.75 7.08
C ARG A 47 19.23 3.50 6.45
N ILE A 48 19.54 3.57 5.16
CA ILE A 48 20.19 2.48 4.43
C ILE A 48 21.56 2.15 5.04
N ALA A 49 22.41 3.15 5.28
CA ALA A 49 23.74 2.92 5.86
C ALA A 49 23.66 2.21 7.22
N ALA A 50 22.74 2.63 8.09
CA ALA A 50 22.55 2.00 9.39
C ALA A 50 21.98 0.57 9.26
N ALA A 51 20.94 0.38 8.43
CA ALA A 51 20.33 -0.93 8.20
C ALA A 51 21.33 -1.92 7.62
N LEU A 52 22.12 -1.52 6.62
CA LEU A 52 23.16 -2.37 6.03
C LEU A 52 24.19 -2.78 7.08
N LYS A 53 24.71 -1.81 7.86
CA LYS A 53 25.70 -2.08 8.89
C LYS A 53 25.17 -3.05 9.96
N ASN A 54 23.95 -2.88 10.40
CA ASN A 54 23.34 -3.74 11.42
C ASN A 54 23.04 -5.17 10.91
N ASN A 55 23.03 -5.38 9.60
CA ASN A 55 22.84 -6.69 8.97
C ASN A 55 24.13 -7.27 8.36
N GLY A 56 25.29 -6.72 8.73
CA GLY A 56 26.59 -7.28 8.29
C GLY A 56 27.04 -6.87 6.89
N TYR A 57 26.40 -5.87 6.30
CA TYR A 57 26.73 -5.28 5.01
C TYR A 57 27.32 -3.87 5.19
N ALA A 58 27.83 -3.30 4.12
CA ALA A 58 28.40 -1.96 4.15
C ALA A 58 27.89 -1.07 3.02
N LEU A 59 27.64 0.18 3.33
CA LEU A 59 27.52 1.19 2.29
C LEU A 59 28.91 1.39 1.68
N PRO A 60 29.06 1.20 0.35
CA PRO A 60 30.39 1.32 -0.28
C PRO A 60 31.01 2.71 -0.07
N GLY A 61 32.25 2.76 0.35
CA GLY A 61 33.05 4.00 0.46
C GLY A 61 33.49 4.52 -0.93
N LYS A 62 32.59 4.52 -1.89
CA LYS A 62 32.79 4.91 -3.29
C LYS A 62 31.76 5.94 -3.71
N LYS A 63 31.89 6.47 -4.92
CA LYS A 63 30.88 7.36 -5.50
C LYS A 63 29.67 6.52 -5.95
N ILE A 64 28.55 6.70 -5.30
CA ILE A 64 27.27 6.07 -5.63
C ILE A 64 26.41 7.09 -6.34
N THR A 65 26.00 6.80 -7.56
CA THR A 65 25.05 7.61 -8.32
C THR A 65 23.80 6.80 -8.57
N ILE A 66 22.65 7.32 -8.16
CA ILE A 66 21.35 6.66 -8.32
C ILE A 66 20.45 7.56 -9.16
N ASN A 67 19.95 7.01 -10.26
CA ASN A 67 18.96 7.66 -11.09
C ASN A 67 17.59 7.01 -10.89
N MET A 68 16.59 7.81 -10.60
CA MET A 68 15.19 7.36 -10.47
C MET A 68 14.38 7.86 -11.67
N ALA A 69 14.20 7.00 -12.66
CA ALA A 69 13.49 7.33 -13.90
C ALA A 69 11.99 6.97 -13.81
N PRO A 70 11.10 7.74 -14.46
CA PRO A 70 11.36 8.89 -15.32
C PRO A 70 11.71 10.16 -14.53
N ALA A 71 12.58 11.03 -15.11
CA ALA A 71 13.13 12.19 -14.42
C ALA A 71 12.14 13.35 -14.25
N ASP A 72 11.06 13.39 -15.03
CA ASP A 72 10.01 14.42 -14.99
C ASP A 72 8.96 14.13 -13.88
N LEU A 73 8.98 12.95 -13.30
CA LEU A 73 8.08 12.53 -12.26
C LEU A 73 8.72 12.70 -10.89
N ARG A 74 8.10 13.50 -10.02
CA ARG A 74 8.55 13.65 -8.63
C ARG A 74 8.29 12.40 -7.83
N LYS A 75 9.30 11.91 -7.11
CA LYS A 75 9.20 10.76 -6.20
C LYS A 75 9.20 11.26 -4.78
N GLU A 76 8.30 10.73 -3.96
CA GLU A 76 8.08 11.20 -2.60
C GLU A 76 8.00 10.02 -1.61
N GLY A 77 8.48 10.28 -0.39
CA GLY A 77 8.35 9.35 0.73
C GLY A 77 9.50 8.36 0.87
N SER A 78 9.47 7.62 1.97
CA SER A 78 10.52 6.70 2.42
C SER A 78 10.38 5.26 1.89
N ALA A 79 9.32 4.97 1.13
CA ALA A 79 9.01 3.62 0.65
C ALA A 79 10.03 3.03 -0.34
N TYR A 80 10.98 3.83 -0.83
CA TYR A 80 12.04 3.39 -1.75
C TYR A 80 13.30 2.88 -1.05
N ASP A 81 13.37 2.96 0.29
CA ASP A 81 14.59 2.60 1.03
C ASP A 81 15.06 1.18 0.71
N LEU A 82 14.13 0.20 0.70
CA LEU A 82 14.44 -1.19 0.38
C LEU A 82 14.91 -1.33 -1.07
N THR A 83 14.26 -0.67 -2.02
CA THR A 83 14.65 -0.65 -3.44
C THR A 83 16.07 -0.16 -3.62
N LEU A 84 16.40 0.97 -3.00
CA LEU A 84 17.73 1.59 -3.05
C LEU A 84 18.78 0.70 -2.38
N ALA A 85 18.48 0.13 -1.20
CA ALA A 85 19.39 -0.74 -0.46
C ALA A 85 19.77 -1.98 -1.28
N ILE A 86 18.80 -2.67 -1.84
CA ILE A 86 19.02 -3.86 -2.69
C ILE A 86 19.82 -3.48 -3.94
N GLY A 87 19.48 -2.38 -4.61
CA GLY A 87 20.23 -1.88 -5.76
C GLY A 87 21.69 -1.58 -5.45
N ILE A 88 21.99 -0.97 -4.30
CA ILE A 88 23.36 -0.69 -3.85
C ILE A 88 24.11 -1.99 -3.55
N LEU A 89 23.50 -2.94 -2.86
CA LEU A 89 24.13 -4.22 -2.53
C LEU A 89 24.52 -5.02 -3.78
N ILE A 90 23.64 -5.05 -4.78
CA ILE A 90 23.92 -5.72 -6.06
C ILE A 90 25.02 -4.97 -6.83
N ALA A 91 24.91 -3.65 -6.98
CA ALA A 91 25.87 -2.82 -7.70
C ALA A 91 27.27 -2.86 -7.07
N SER A 92 27.35 -3.09 -5.76
CA SER A 92 28.61 -3.28 -5.03
C SER A 92 29.09 -4.73 -4.98
N SER A 93 28.37 -5.66 -5.61
CA SER A 93 28.67 -7.11 -5.62
C SER A 93 28.70 -7.75 -4.21
N GLN A 94 27.97 -7.18 -3.26
CA GLN A 94 27.81 -7.78 -1.93
C GLN A 94 26.78 -8.90 -1.92
N ILE A 95 25.80 -8.83 -2.83
CA ILE A 95 24.81 -9.90 -3.06
C ILE A 95 24.65 -10.16 -4.56
N LYS A 96 24.08 -11.30 -4.91
CA LYS A 96 23.68 -11.63 -6.28
C LYS A 96 22.39 -10.90 -6.64
N GLY A 97 22.23 -10.59 -7.92
CA GLY A 97 21.07 -9.88 -8.44
C GLY A 97 20.35 -10.62 -9.58
N ASP A 98 20.49 -11.94 -9.63
CA ASP A 98 19.88 -12.73 -10.68
C ASP A 98 18.36 -12.55 -10.66
N GLU A 99 17.79 -12.26 -11.84
CA GLU A 99 16.35 -12.02 -12.03
C GLU A 99 15.75 -10.82 -11.24
N ILE A 100 16.55 -9.96 -10.59
CA ILE A 100 16.04 -8.83 -9.78
C ILE A 100 15.11 -7.91 -10.59
N GLU A 101 15.37 -7.76 -11.89
CA GLU A 101 14.57 -6.92 -12.79
C GLU A 101 13.14 -7.46 -13.02
N ARG A 102 12.85 -8.67 -12.57
CA ARG A 102 11.51 -9.27 -12.66
C ARG A 102 10.59 -8.92 -11.50
N TYR A 103 11.10 -8.17 -10.51
CA TYR A 103 10.37 -7.88 -9.27
C TYR A 103 10.26 -6.38 -9.02
N ILE A 104 9.11 -5.97 -8.50
CA ILE A 104 8.96 -4.67 -7.83
C ILE A 104 9.38 -4.84 -6.37
N ILE A 105 10.15 -3.88 -5.85
CA ILE A 105 10.66 -3.91 -4.48
C ILE A 105 10.34 -2.57 -3.82
N MET A 106 9.59 -2.59 -2.73
CA MET A 106 9.21 -1.40 -1.97
C MET A 106 9.23 -1.68 -0.47
N GLY A 107 9.63 -0.69 0.31
CA GLY A 107 9.60 -0.75 1.77
C GLY A 107 10.40 0.38 2.40
N GLU A 108 9.95 0.91 3.51
CA GLU A 108 10.71 1.82 4.35
C GLU A 108 11.56 1.04 5.33
N LEU A 109 12.85 1.37 5.46
CA LEU A 109 13.77 0.72 6.37
C LEU A 109 13.84 1.44 7.72
N SER A 110 13.72 0.68 8.78
CA SER A 110 14.20 1.08 10.10
C SER A 110 15.72 0.88 10.20
N LEU A 111 16.37 1.49 11.17
CA LEU A 111 17.83 1.46 11.31
C LEU A 111 18.39 0.05 11.57
N ASP A 112 17.57 -0.85 12.10
CA ASP A 112 17.92 -2.27 12.33
C ASP A 112 17.70 -3.15 11.10
N GLY A 113 17.12 -2.60 10.02
CA GLY A 113 16.80 -3.32 8.79
C GLY A 113 15.39 -3.91 8.75
N SER A 114 14.56 -3.71 9.79
CA SER A 114 13.14 -4.06 9.75
C SER A 114 12.38 -3.13 8.82
N LEU A 115 11.23 -3.60 8.30
CA LEU A 115 10.41 -2.87 7.34
C LEU A 115 9.17 -2.28 7.99
N GLN A 116 8.92 -1.01 7.66
CA GLN A 116 7.70 -0.29 8.01
C GLN A 116 6.69 -0.37 6.84
N PRO A 117 5.38 -0.35 7.14
CA PRO A 117 4.34 -0.42 6.12
C PRO A 117 4.39 0.76 5.15
N ILE A 118 4.00 0.49 3.91
CA ILE A 118 3.90 1.47 2.84
C ILE A 118 2.44 1.80 2.53
N ARG A 119 2.22 2.86 1.76
CA ARG A 119 0.91 3.23 1.24
C ARG A 119 0.79 2.85 -0.23
N GLY A 120 -0.43 2.52 -0.66
CA GLY A 120 -0.69 2.25 -2.07
C GLY A 120 -0.18 0.89 -2.56
N ALA A 121 -0.06 -0.12 -1.71
CA ALA A 121 0.40 -1.44 -2.11
C ALA A 121 -0.51 -2.08 -3.17
N LEU A 122 -1.83 -1.89 -3.09
CA LEU A 122 -2.77 -2.43 -4.08
C LEU A 122 -2.60 -1.82 -5.48
N PRO A 123 -2.61 -0.48 -5.69
CA PRO A 123 -2.33 0.08 -7.01
C PRO A 123 -0.94 -0.30 -7.55
N ILE A 124 0.07 -0.40 -6.69
CA ILE A 124 1.40 -0.89 -7.10
C ILE A 124 1.32 -2.33 -7.61
N ALA A 125 0.63 -3.22 -6.91
CA ALA A 125 0.47 -4.61 -7.31
C ALA A 125 -0.31 -4.75 -8.63
N ILE A 126 -1.37 -3.94 -8.82
CA ILE A 126 -2.13 -3.90 -10.07
C ILE A 126 -1.20 -3.51 -11.24
N LYS A 127 -0.42 -2.45 -11.07
CA LYS A 127 0.52 -1.97 -12.09
C LYS A 127 1.63 -2.98 -12.38
N ALA A 128 2.17 -3.60 -11.36
CA ALA A 128 3.20 -4.65 -11.50
C ALA A 128 2.68 -5.83 -12.34
N LYS A 129 1.45 -6.27 -12.11
CA LYS A 129 0.81 -7.31 -12.92
C LYS A 129 0.60 -6.87 -14.37
N GLU A 130 0.08 -5.67 -14.59
CA GLU A 130 -0.15 -5.12 -15.95
C GLU A 130 1.14 -5.06 -16.77
N GLU A 131 2.26 -4.74 -16.15
CA GLU A 131 3.57 -4.67 -16.79
C GLU A 131 4.31 -6.01 -16.86
N GLY A 132 3.73 -7.08 -16.35
CA GLY A 132 4.25 -8.45 -16.47
C GLY A 132 5.38 -8.77 -15.51
N PHE A 133 5.51 -8.05 -14.39
CA PHE A 133 6.44 -8.44 -13.32
C PHE A 133 6.05 -9.79 -12.73
N LYS A 134 7.06 -10.59 -12.36
CA LYS A 134 6.85 -11.89 -11.72
C LYS A 134 6.32 -11.75 -10.30
N GLY A 135 6.81 -10.77 -9.56
CA GLY A 135 6.41 -10.60 -8.18
C GLY A 135 6.70 -9.23 -7.60
N PHE A 136 6.26 -9.06 -6.35
CA PHE A 136 6.34 -7.83 -5.60
C PHE A 136 6.79 -8.11 -4.16
N PHE A 137 7.97 -7.60 -3.78
CA PHE A 137 8.47 -7.58 -2.41
C PHE A 137 8.01 -6.33 -1.70
N LEU A 138 7.35 -6.48 -0.56
CA LEU A 138 6.82 -5.38 0.23
C LEU A 138 6.74 -5.78 1.70
N PRO A 139 6.53 -4.81 2.62
CA PRO A 139 6.36 -5.12 4.03
C PRO A 139 5.20 -6.08 4.27
N LYS A 140 5.39 -7.04 5.19
CA LYS A 140 4.42 -8.10 5.50
C LYS A 140 3.03 -7.58 5.85
N GLN A 141 2.95 -6.41 6.51
CA GLN A 141 1.69 -5.75 6.85
C GLN A 141 0.85 -5.37 5.62
N ASN A 142 1.49 -5.16 4.47
CA ASN A 142 0.82 -4.82 3.21
C ASN A 142 0.58 -6.05 2.30
N ALA A 143 1.07 -7.22 2.67
CA ALA A 143 1.05 -8.39 1.78
C ALA A 143 -0.36 -8.85 1.41
N LYS A 144 -1.30 -8.86 2.37
CA LYS A 144 -2.70 -9.24 2.12
C LYS A 144 -3.37 -8.30 1.12
N GLU A 145 -3.12 -7.00 1.25
CA GLU A 145 -3.63 -5.97 0.35
C GLU A 145 -3.15 -6.18 -1.09
N ALA A 146 -1.85 -6.38 -1.29
CA ALA A 146 -1.27 -6.62 -2.61
C ALA A 146 -1.69 -7.98 -3.19
N ALA A 147 -1.88 -9.00 -2.35
CA ALA A 147 -2.28 -10.35 -2.76
C ALA A 147 -3.73 -10.46 -3.27
N ILE A 148 -4.52 -9.39 -3.18
CA ILE A 148 -5.82 -9.28 -3.86
C ILE A 148 -5.63 -9.44 -5.39
N VAL A 149 -4.48 -9.01 -5.92
CA VAL A 149 -4.13 -9.14 -7.33
C VAL A 149 -3.71 -10.58 -7.61
N SER A 150 -4.53 -11.30 -8.39
CA SER A 150 -4.20 -12.65 -8.86
C SER A 150 -3.04 -12.62 -9.87
N ASP A 151 -2.33 -13.74 -10.00
CA ASP A 151 -1.23 -13.95 -10.96
C ASP A 151 -0.04 -12.99 -10.78
N LEU A 152 0.18 -12.51 -9.57
CA LEU A 152 1.37 -11.81 -9.13
C LEU A 152 1.86 -12.49 -7.84
N ASP A 153 3.14 -12.87 -7.79
CA ASP A 153 3.71 -13.43 -6.57
C ASP A 153 4.02 -12.30 -5.59
N VAL A 154 3.27 -12.25 -4.49
CA VAL A 154 3.41 -11.23 -3.45
C VAL A 154 4.22 -11.76 -2.28
N TYR A 155 5.40 -11.21 -2.07
CA TYR A 155 6.32 -11.61 -1.01
C TYR A 155 6.30 -10.57 0.12
N GLY A 156 5.53 -10.87 1.17
CA GLY A 156 5.51 -10.07 2.40
C GLY A 156 6.73 -10.37 3.26
N VAL A 157 7.57 -9.37 3.50
CA VAL A 157 8.82 -9.51 4.23
C VAL A 157 8.86 -8.61 5.46
N GLU A 158 9.52 -9.06 6.51
CA GLU A 158 9.65 -8.31 7.77
C GLU A 158 10.92 -7.46 7.84
N ASN A 159 11.95 -7.86 7.09
CA ASN A 159 13.25 -7.19 7.13
C ASN A 159 14.04 -7.34 5.82
N LEU A 160 15.10 -6.55 5.71
CA LEU A 160 16.01 -6.55 4.57
C LEU A 160 16.66 -7.92 4.31
N GLN A 161 17.01 -8.67 5.38
CA GLN A 161 17.74 -9.93 5.25
C GLN A 161 16.92 -11.00 4.53
N GLU A 162 15.60 -11.03 4.73
CA GLU A 162 14.73 -11.99 4.02
C GLU A 162 14.77 -11.79 2.50
N VAL A 163 14.80 -10.54 2.04
CA VAL A 163 14.91 -10.23 0.61
C VAL A 163 16.27 -10.67 0.08
N ILE A 164 17.34 -10.40 0.82
CA ILE A 164 18.69 -10.81 0.46
C ILE A 164 18.79 -12.34 0.37
N ASP A 165 18.28 -13.04 1.37
CA ASP A 165 18.32 -14.51 1.42
C ASP A 165 17.56 -15.14 0.25
N PHE A 166 16.44 -14.53 -0.16
CA PHE A 166 15.71 -14.98 -1.34
C PHE A 166 16.57 -14.91 -2.62
N PHE A 167 17.22 -13.77 -2.89
CA PHE A 167 18.05 -13.61 -4.10
C PHE A 167 19.38 -14.36 -4.02
N GLU A 168 19.88 -14.63 -2.81
CA GLU A 168 21.04 -15.47 -2.59
C GLU A 168 20.73 -16.99 -2.66
N GLY A 169 19.46 -17.37 -2.76
CA GLY A 169 19.02 -18.76 -2.72
C GLY A 169 19.22 -19.45 -1.37
N LYS A 170 19.30 -18.66 -0.28
CA LYS A 170 19.52 -19.16 1.09
C LYS A 170 18.22 -19.34 1.87
N GLY A 171 17.14 -18.75 1.40
CA GLY A 171 15.83 -18.80 2.05
C GLY A 171 14.71 -19.01 1.03
N THR A 172 13.62 -19.64 1.48
CA THR A 172 12.39 -19.75 0.72
C THR A 172 11.33 -18.89 1.39
N ILE A 173 10.76 -17.94 0.65
CA ILE A 173 9.62 -17.17 1.08
C ILE A 173 8.43 -17.64 0.25
N GLU A 174 7.39 -18.11 0.92
CA GLU A 174 6.16 -18.47 0.24
C GLU A 174 5.38 -17.22 -0.14
N PRO A 175 4.90 -17.12 -1.40
CA PRO A 175 4.06 -16.01 -1.81
C PRO A 175 2.76 -15.99 -1.00
N THR A 176 2.36 -14.81 -0.57
CA THR A 176 1.05 -14.60 0.06
C THR A 176 -0.05 -14.81 -0.97
N ARG A 177 -0.96 -15.73 -0.71
CA ARG A 177 -2.10 -16.07 -1.57
C ARG A 177 -3.40 -15.75 -0.84
N ILE A 178 -4.31 -15.08 -1.54
CA ILE A 178 -5.67 -14.78 -1.06
C ILE A 178 -6.66 -15.22 -2.13
N ASP A 179 -7.66 -15.98 -1.73
CA ASP A 179 -8.84 -16.17 -2.55
C ASP A 179 -9.73 -14.91 -2.41
N THR A 180 -9.57 -13.99 -3.35
CA THR A 180 -10.27 -12.70 -3.36
C THR A 180 -11.80 -12.87 -3.36
N ARG A 181 -12.32 -13.92 -4.01
CA ARG A 181 -13.76 -14.20 -3.99
C ARG A 181 -14.20 -14.70 -2.62
N ALA A 182 -13.50 -15.68 -2.07
CA ALA A 182 -13.82 -16.19 -0.75
C ALA A 182 -13.72 -15.10 0.32
N GLU A 183 -12.69 -14.23 0.23
CA GLU A 183 -12.53 -13.09 1.13
C GLU A 183 -13.67 -12.09 0.98
N PHE A 184 -14.08 -11.76 -0.25
CA PHE A 184 -15.20 -10.86 -0.51
C PHE A 184 -16.52 -11.36 0.09
N TYR A 185 -16.77 -12.67 0.02
CA TYR A 185 -17.99 -13.26 0.58
C TYR A 185 -17.92 -13.57 2.08
N LYS A 186 -16.74 -13.82 2.64
CA LYS A 186 -16.57 -14.07 4.09
C LYS A 186 -16.92 -12.87 4.94
N THR A 187 -16.66 -11.70 4.48
CA THR A 187 -16.80 -10.45 5.23
C THR A 187 -18.16 -9.77 5.00
N LEU A 188 -19.17 -10.48 4.51
CA LEU A 188 -20.57 -10.06 4.65
C LEU A 188 -20.99 -10.21 6.12
N ASP A 189 -20.13 -9.76 7.04
CA ASP A 189 -20.43 -9.69 8.45
C ASP A 189 -21.63 -8.79 8.68
N PHE A 190 -22.55 -9.27 9.50
CA PHE A 190 -23.70 -8.49 9.93
C PHE A 190 -23.20 -7.18 10.57
N PRO A 191 -23.77 -6.05 10.17
CA PRO A 191 -23.36 -4.79 10.75
C PRO A 191 -23.60 -4.79 12.25
N GLU A 192 -22.67 -4.22 13.02
CA GLU A 192 -22.78 -4.06 14.48
C GLU A 192 -24.13 -3.46 14.91
N PHE A 193 -24.74 -2.69 14.01
CA PHE A 193 -26.06 -2.07 14.19
C PHE A 193 -26.98 -2.48 13.04
N ASP A 194 -28.05 -3.19 13.35
CA ASP A 194 -29.04 -3.64 12.37
C ASP A 194 -30.23 -2.65 12.35
N PHE A 195 -30.77 -2.43 11.17
CA PHE A 195 -31.95 -1.57 10.98
C PHE A 195 -33.20 -2.20 11.61
N SER A 196 -33.25 -3.51 11.77
CA SER A 196 -34.29 -4.26 12.47
C SER A 196 -34.40 -3.92 13.96
N ASP A 197 -33.34 -3.39 14.57
CA ASP A 197 -33.36 -2.95 15.98
C ASP A 197 -34.26 -1.73 16.21
N VAL A 198 -34.60 -1.00 15.15
CA VAL A 198 -35.41 0.20 15.24
C VAL A 198 -36.89 -0.20 15.37
N LYS A 199 -37.44 0.04 16.52
CA LYS A 199 -38.84 -0.23 16.78
C LYS A 199 -39.72 1.02 16.53
N GLY A 200 -40.84 0.82 15.81
CA GLY A 200 -41.70 1.93 15.38
C GLY A 200 -41.05 2.81 14.30
N GLN A 201 -41.51 4.05 14.20
CA GLN A 201 -41.01 5.08 13.27
C GLN A 201 -41.07 4.65 11.78
N GLU A 202 -42.16 4.01 11.39
CA GLU A 202 -42.32 3.39 10.06
C GLU A 202 -42.13 4.39 8.90
N SER A 203 -42.59 5.62 9.05
CA SER A 203 -42.43 6.68 8.03
C SER A 203 -40.97 7.05 7.82
N ILE A 204 -40.18 7.15 8.90
CA ILE A 204 -38.75 7.47 8.81
C ILE A 204 -37.97 6.28 8.24
N LYS A 205 -38.29 5.06 8.66
CA LYS A 205 -37.75 3.84 8.10
C LYS A 205 -37.94 3.78 6.58
N ARG A 206 -39.18 4.08 6.13
CA ARG A 206 -39.48 4.08 4.70
C ARG A 206 -38.70 5.16 3.94
N CYS A 207 -38.54 6.35 4.50
CA CYS A 207 -37.68 7.39 3.91
C CYS A 207 -36.22 6.94 3.80
N MET A 208 -35.71 6.27 4.82
CA MET A 208 -34.33 5.76 4.82
C MET A 208 -34.14 4.62 3.82
N GLU A 209 -35.11 3.71 3.67
CA GLU A 209 -35.09 2.67 2.63
C GLU A 209 -35.03 3.28 1.22
N ILE A 210 -35.85 4.30 0.95
CA ILE A 210 -35.85 5.00 -0.35
C ILE A 210 -34.49 5.69 -0.57
N ALA A 211 -33.96 6.36 0.44
CA ALA A 211 -32.65 7.00 0.36
C ALA A 211 -31.53 6.00 0.10
N ALA A 212 -31.55 4.86 0.80
CA ALA A 212 -30.57 3.79 0.63
C ALA A 212 -30.64 3.17 -0.78
N ALA A 213 -31.85 2.89 -1.25
CA ALA A 213 -32.06 2.30 -2.58
C ALA A 213 -31.66 3.24 -3.73
N GLY A 214 -31.88 4.55 -3.55
CA GLY A 214 -31.56 5.57 -4.55
C GLY A 214 -30.16 6.18 -4.41
N GLY A 215 -29.37 5.80 -3.41
CA GLY A 215 -28.07 6.43 -3.14
C GLY A 215 -28.19 7.91 -2.75
N HIS A 216 -29.28 8.31 -2.11
CA HIS A 216 -29.55 9.69 -1.76
C HIS A 216 -28.94 10.07 -0.42
N ASN A 217 -28.52 11.34 -0.32
CA ASN A 217 -28.21 11.94 0.98
C ASN A 217 -29.51 12.17 1.76
N ILE A 218 -29.44 12.01 3.09
CA ILE A 218 -30.58 12.22 3.99
C ILE A 218 -30.17 13.11 5.14
N ILE A 219 -31.10 14.01 5.55
CA ILE A 219 -30.96 14.82 6.74
C ILE A 219 -32.08 14.46 7.72
N LEU A 220 -31.72 14.26 8.98
CA LEU A 220 -32.64 13.97 10.07
C LEU A 220 -32.72 15.18 10.98
N ILE A 221 -33.94 15.79 11.08
CA ILE A 221 -34.19 16.94 11.89
C ILE A 221 -35.19 16.59 13.00
N GLY A 222 -34.91 17.01 14.20
CA GLY A 222 -35.82 16.75 15.37
C GLY A 222 -35.16 17.10 16.69
N PRO A 223 -35.90 17.04 17.81
CA PRO A 223 -35.40 17.39 19.12
C PRO A 223 -34.27 16.45 19.60
N PRO A 224 -33.48 16.86 20.60
CA PRO A 224 -32.56 15.98 21.29
C PRO A 224 -33.28 14.72 21.82
N GLY A 225 -32.63 13.56 21.77
CA GLY A 225 -33.21 12.30 22.24
C GLY A 225 -34.19 11.61 21.27
N ALA A 226 -34.51 12.19 20.11
CA ALA A 226 -35.42 11.60 19.12
C ALA A 226 -34.86 10.41 18.35
N GLY A 227 -33.66 9.89 18.68
CA GLY A 227 -33.07 8.73 18.06
C GLY A 227 -32.39 8.98 16.71
N LYS A 228 -32.19 10.23 16.28
CA LYS A 228 -31.59 10.57 14.97
C LYS A 228 -30.24 9.88 14.72
N THR A 229 -29.33 9.98 15.68
CA THR A 229 -28.00 9.36 15.59
C THR A 229 -28.08 7.82 15.56
N MET A 230 -29.01 7.25 16.33
CA MET A 230 -29.27 5.83 16.36
C MET A 230 -29.73 5.32 14.97
N LEU A 231 -30.66 6.03 14.34
CA LEU A 231 -31.15 5.75 12.99
C LEU A 231 -30.04 5.88 11.95
N ALA A 232 -29.30 7.00 11.99
CA ALA A 232 -28.22 7.25 11.04
C ALA A 232 -27.15 6.17 11.08
N LYS A 233 -26.75 5.69 12.26
CA LYS A 233 -25.77 4.60 12.43
C LYS A 233 -26.24 3.26 11.87
N ARG A 234 -27.54 3.05 11.69
CA ARG A 234 -28.12 1.82 11.15
C ARG A 234 -28.39 1.86 9.64
N LEU A 235 -28.28 3.03 9.01
CA LEU A 235 -28.44 3.15 7.57
C LEU A 235 -27.50 2.22 6.76
N PRO A 236 -26.24 2.02 7.16
CA PRO A 236 -25.35 1.10 6.44
C PRO A 236 -25.88 -0.33 6.32
N SER A 237 -26.68 -0.81 7.28
CA SER A 237 -27.23 -2.17 7.27
C SER A 237 -28.22 -2.44 6.14
N ILE A 238 -28.81 -1.39 5.57
CA ILE A 238 -29.79 -1.47 4.46
C ILE A 238 -29.25 -0.96 3.14
N LEU A 239 -27.99 -0.52 3.09
CA LEU A 239 -27.34 -0.16 1.82
C LEU A 239 -27.16 -1.38 0.94
N PRO A 240 -27.33 -1.27 -0.39
CA PRO A 240 -27.04 -2.37 -1.31
C PRO A 240 -25.60 -2.88 -1.13
N PRO A 241 -25.37 -4.19 -1.20
CA PRO A 241 -24.01 -4.75 -1.12
C PRO A 241 -23.14 -4.17 -2.24
N MET A 242 -21.84 -4.09 -1.99
CA MET A 242 -20.88 -3.70 -3.04
C MET A 242 -20.73 -4.82 -4.06
N THR A 243 -20.53 -4.45 -5.31
CA THR A 243 -19.97 -5.35 -6.30
C THR A 243 -18.47 -5.54 -6.05
N LEU A 244 -17.88 -6.60 -6.57
CA LEU A 244 -16.44 -6.82 -6.47
C LEU A 244 -15.64 -5.63 -7.06
N ARG A 245 -16.12 -5.05 -8.17
CA ARG A 245 -15.52 -3.88 -8.79
C ARG A 245 -15.54 -2.66 -7.87
N GLU A 246 -16.69 -2.35 -7.26
CA GLU A 246 -16.80 -1.26 -6.29
C GLU A 246 -15.90 -1.50 -5.06
N ALA A 247 -15.81 -2.74 -4.60
CA ALA A 247 -14.93 -3.13 -3.49
C ALA A 247 -13.45 -2.88 -3.84
N LEU A 248 -13.01 -3.25 -5.03
CA LEU A 248 -11.64 -3.00 -5.50
C LEU A 248 -11.33 -1.50 -5.61
N GLU A 249 -12.22 -0.71 -6.22
CA GLU A 249 -12.05 0.75 -6.34
C GLU A 249 -11.98 1.42 -4.95
N THR A 250 -12.86 1.03 -4.04
CA THR A 250 -12.86 1.54 -2.67
C THR A 250 -11.58 1.15 -1.94
N THR A 251 -11.14 -0.09 -2.10
CA THR A 251 -9.90 -0.59 -1.49
C THR A 251 -8.67 0.17 -2.00
N LYS A 252 -8.59 0.48 -3.30
CA LYS A 252 -7.53 1.33 -3.88
C LYS A 252 -7.44 2.68 -3.18
N ILE A 253 -8.57 3.37 -3.00
CA ILE A 253 -8.62 4.67 -2.35
C ILE A 253 -8.12 4.58 -0.90
N HIS A 254 -8.55 3.57 -0.16
CA HIS A 254 -8.14 3.36 1.24
C HIS A 254 -6.67 2.92 1.36
N SER A 255 -6.17 2.17 0.38
CA SER A 255 -4.76 1.78 0.25
C SER A 255 -3.85 3.02 0.20
N VAL A 256 -4.14 3.91 -0.74
CA VAL A 256 -3.38 5.16 -0.92
C VAL A 256 -3.49 6.08 0.30
N ALA A 257 -4.66 6.13 0.93
CA ALA A 257 -4.86 6.91 2.15
C ALA A 257 -4.16 6.30 3.39
N GLY A 258 -3.58 5.10 3.28
CA GLY A 258 -2.94 4.39 4.39
C GLY A 258 -3.93 3.95 5.48
N LYS A 259 -5.18 3.69 5.09
CA LYS A 259 -6.28 3.35 6.03
C LYS A 259 -6.62 1.86 6.05
N LEU A 260 -5.96 1.03 5.25
CA LEU A 260 -6.09 -0.42 5.29
C LEU A 260 -5.21 -0.98 6.41
N LYS A 261 -5.80 -1.24 7.57
CA LYS A 261 -5.14 -1.91 8.68
C LYS A 261 -5.43 -3.41 8.56
N GLU A 262 -4.46 -4.19 8.07
CA GLU A 262 -4.52 -5.66 7.97
C GLU A 262 -5.77 -6.25 7.26
N VAL A 263 -6.62 -5.39 6.71
CA VAL A 263 -7.81 -5.76 5.95
C VAL A 263 -7.38 -5.99 4.49
N GLY A 264 -7.69 -7.12 3.93
CA GLY A 264 -7.45 -7.39 2.52
C GLY A 264 -8.36 -6.53 1.64
N LEU A 265 -9.55 -7.02 1.36
CA LEU A 265 -10.54 -6.35 0.50
C LEU A 265 -11.62 -5.68 1.34
N MET A 266 -11.90 -4.40 1.07
CA MET A 266 -13.06 -3.71 1.64
C MET A 266 -14.34 -4.15 0.91
N ASN A 267 -15.29 -4.66 1.66
CA ASN A 267 -16.55 -5.15 1.13
C ASN A 267 -17.80 -4.44 1.73
N GLN A 268 -17.59 -3.55 2.68
CA GLN A 268 -18.64 -2.69 3.23
C GLN A 268 -18.56 -1.30 2.59
N ARG A 269 -19.72 -0.74 2.20
CA ARG A 269 -19.79 0.62 1.67
C ARG A 269 -19.29 1.61 2.71
N PRO A 270 -18.33 2.48 2.38
CA PRO A 270 -17.94 3.57 3.26
C PRO A 270 -19.15 4.45 3.57
N PHE A 271 -19.42 4.64 4.84
CA PHE A 271 -20.52 5.47 5.29
C PHE A 271 -20.01 6.54 6.26
N ARG A 272 -20.45 7.76 6.09
CA ARG A 272 -20.15 8.87 6.99
C ARG A 272 -21.44 9.43 7.57
N SER A 273 -21.43 9.61 8.87
CA SER A 273 -22.50 10.28 9.62
C SER A 273 -21.95 11.60 10.20
N PRO A 274 -21.83 12.66 9.39
CA PRO A 274 -21.23 13.90 9.83
C PRO A 274 -22.14 14.59 10.87
N HIS A 275 -21.51 15.11 11.93
CA HIS A 275 -22.19 15.94 12.93
C HIS A 275 -22.30 17.38 12.41
N HIS A 276 -23.33 18.12 12.82
CA HIS A 276 -23.55 19.49 12.37
C HIS A 276 -22.45 20.51 12.73
N THR A 277 -21.53 20.12 13.62
CA THR A 277 -20.34 20.92 14.00
C THR A 277 -19.10 20.64 13.15
N ILE A 278 -19.19 19.76 12.14
CA ILE A 278 -18.05 19.51 11.25
C ILE A 278 -17.76 20.78 10.45
N SER A 279 -16.49 21.21 10.44
CA SER A 279 -16.03 22.31 9.62
C SER A 279 -16.15 21.97 8.13
N ASN A 280 -16.36 22.99 7.29
CA ASN A 280 -16.44 22.85 5.82
C ASN A 280 -15.10 22.46 5.17
N VAL A 281 -14.06 22.20 5.95
CA VAL A 281 -12.76 21.74 5.47
C VAL A 281 -12.81 20.22 5.38
N VAL A 282 -12.99 19.73 4.17
CA VAL A 282 -12.89 18.31 3.81
C VAL A 282 -11.51 18.04 3.28
#